data_62e6a8bbcfd85f83ef71f42915937beb
#
_entry.id   62e6a8bbcfd85f83ef71f42915937beb
#
_cell.length_a   1.000
_cell.length_b   1.000
_cell.length_c   1.000
_cell.angle_alpha   90.00
_cell.angle_beta   90.00
_cell.angle_gamma   90.00
#
_symmetry.space_group_name_H-M   'P 1'
#
loop_
_entity.id
_entity.type
_entity.pdbx_description
1 polymer ?
#
loop_
_entity_poly.entity_id
_entity_poly.type
_entity_poly.pdbx_seq_one_letter_code
_entity_poly.pdbx_strand_id
1 'polypeptide(L)'
;MIEIIDPLAKLMGEWSAKVTMGSIALRLALTLILSAILGCERASKRHSAGLRTFMVVSLASTIASMSDMFLIETFGIKFAFISVATVIALASISNNSIIFSAKSQIKGLTTSASLWACGMIGIAIGIGFYTIALIGFVVLLCSLSLLPGAERFLKNRSNHFEIHLELVSKNDLPHFMTTIRELGLRIDEIELNSAYVNSGLSVYSISLTIISPELKKYKTHTEIISAIQSLEYVNHIEEMK
;
A
#
# COMPACT_ATOMS: atom_id res chain seq x y z
N MET A 1 32.69 25.86 9.99
CA MET A 1 32.15 25.71 8.61
C MET A 1 31.49 24.33 8.55
N ILE A 2 30.18 24.27 8.45
CA ILE A 2 29.47 22.97 8.32
C ILE A 2 29.75 22.52 6.89
N GLU A 3 30.51 21.46 6.75
CA GLU A 3 30.75 20.83 5.43
C GLU A 3 29.42 20.32 4.89
N ILE A 4 29.01 20.79 3.71
CA ILE A 4 27.77 20.36 3.07
C ILE A 4 27.97 18.92 2.61
N ILE A 5 27.36 17.98 3.31
CA ILE A 5 27.51 16.54 3.08
C ILE A 5 26.66 16.08 1.88
N ASP A 6 25.52 16.74 1.63
CA ASP A 6 24.61 16.36 0.56
C ASP A 6 25.13 16.76 -0.84
N PRO A 7 25.34 15.77 -1.77
CA PRO A 7 25.88 16.04 -3.11
C PRO A 7 25.05 16.98 -3.95
N LEU A 8 23.71 16.91 -3.86
CA LEU A 8 22.81 17.77 -4.62
C LEU A 8 22.83 19.21 -4.05
N ALA A 9 22.89 19.35 -2.73
CA ALA A 9 23.04 20.65 -2.11
C ALA A 9 24.36 21.33 -2.52
N LYS A 10 25.46 20.57 -2.62
CA LYS A 10 26.74 21.07 -3.16
C LYS A 10 26.61 21.56 -4.59
N LEU A 11 25.90 20.84 -5.45
CA LEU A 11 25.71 21.21 -6.85
C LEU A 11 24.88 22.50 -6.99
N MET A 12 23.87 22.71 -6.12
CA MET A 12 23.01 23.90 -6.14
C MET A 12 23.63 25.13 -5.45
N GLY A 13 24.69 24.91 -4.67
CA GLY A 13 25.39 25.98 -3.97
C GLY A 13 24.95 26.17 -2.51
N GLU A 14 25.76 26.91 -1.75
CA GLU A 14 25.59 27.09 -0.30
C GLU A 14 24.24 27.68 0.12
N TRP A 15 23.58 28.46 -0.76
CA TRP A 15 22.28 29.07 -0.49
C TRP A 15 21.19 28.01 -0.29
N SER A 16 21.30 26.82 -0.92
CA SER A 16 20.34 25.73 -0.80
C SER A 16 20.41 24.99 0.54
N ALA A 17 21.58 24.99 1.18
CA ALA A 17 21.81 24.34 2.47
C ALA A 17 21.29 25.19 3.65
N LYS A 18 21.33 26.52 3.53
CA LYS A 18 20.87 27.44 4.57
C LYS A 18 19.39 27.79 4.42
N VAL A 19 18.76 28.22 5.52
CA VAL A 19 17.35 28.66 5.49
C VAL A 19 17.30 30.09 4.94
N THR A 20 17.19 30.23 3.63
CA THR A 20 17.04 31.51 2.92
C THR A 20 15.70 31.53 2.16
N MET A 21 15.22 32.74 1.77
CA MET A 21 13.97 32.83 1.00
C MET A 21 13.98 31.97 -0.26
N GLY A 22 15.12 31.93 -0.98
CA GLY A 22 15.26 31.06 -2.17
C GLY A 22 15.21 29.57 -1.84
N SER A 23 15.88 29.13 -0.77
CA SER A 23 15.88 27.74 -0.34
C SER A 23 14.52 27.30 0.20
N ILE A 24 13.80 28.16 0.90
CA ILE A 24 12.43 27.90 1.37
C ILE A 24 11.52 27.64 0.16
N ALA A 25 11.53 28.54 -0.82
CA ALA A 25 10.72 28.39 -2.03
C ALA A 25 11.07 27.10 -2.80
N LEU A 26 12.37 26.80 -2.95
CA LEU A 26 12.83 25.57 -3.58
C LEU A 26 12.34 24.31 -2.84
N ARG A 27 12.51 24.27 -1.51
CA ARG A 27 12.12 23.12 -0.68
C ARG A 27 10.61 22.88 -0.75
N LEU A 28 9.80 23.93 -0.64
CA LEU A 28 8.35 23.83 -0.76
C LEU A 28 7.91 23.39 -2.16
N ALA A 29 8.49 23.96 -3.22
CA ALA A 29 8.19 23.57 -4.59
C ALA A 29 8.56 22.10 -4.86
N LEU A 30 9.74 21.67 -4.44
CA LEU A 30 10.20 20.28 -4.58
C LEU A 30 9.28 19.32 -3.82
N THR A 31 8.92 19.66 -2.58
CA THR A 31 7.97 18.89 -1.78
C THR A 31 6.62 18.73 -2.48
N LEU A 32 6.08 19.83 -3.01
CA LEU A 32 4.81 19.80 -3.75
C LEU A 32 4.88 18.89 -4.97
N ILE A 33 5.94 19.02 -5.78
CA ILE A 33 6.11 18.20 -6.99
C ILE A 33 6.21 16.71 -6.64
N LEU A 34 7.10 16.33 -5.72
CA LEU A 34 7.33 14.93 -5.39
C LEU A 34 6.10 14.31 -4.71
N SER A 35 5.48 15.01 -3.78
CA SER A 35 4.27 14.52 -3.11
C SER A 35 3.05 14.48 -4.05
N ALA A 36 2.96 15.39 -5.02
CA ALA A 36 1.92 15.35 -6.04
C ALA A 36 2.04 14.11 -6.93
N ILE A 37 3.25 13.76 -7.36
CA ILE A 37 3.48 12.54 -8.17
C ILE A 37 3.04 11.29 -7.40
N LEU A 38 3.45 11.14 -6.13
CA LEU A 38 3.01 10.03 -5.27
C LEU A 38 1.50 10.03 -5.07
N GLY A 39 0.92 11.19 -4.80
CA GLY A 39 -0.51 11.35 -4.59
C GLY A 39 -1.34 11.06 -5.85
N CYS A 40 -0.86 11.41 -7.03
CA CYS A 40 -1.49 11.07 -8.31
C CYS A 40 -1.48 9.56 -8.56
N GLU A 41 -0.36 8.90 -8.29
CA GLU A 41 -0.24 7.45 -8.39
C GLU A 41 -1.26 6.74 -7.47
N ARG A 42 -1.40 7.19 -6.22
CA ARG A 42 -2.39 6.67 -5.27
C ARG A 42 -3.82 6.96 -5.68
N ALA A 43 -4.10 8.18 -6.15
CA ALA A 43 -5.43 8.57 -6.61
C ALA A 43 -5.89 7.78 -7.84
N SER A 44 -4.99 7.53 -8.80
CA SER A 44 -5.29 6.75 -10.01
C SER A 44 -5.67 5.30 -9.70
N LYS A 45 -5.13 4.73 -8.62
CA LYS A 45 -5.43 3.37 -8.16
C LYS A 45 -6.57 3.31 -7.13
N ARG A 46 -7.31 4.41 -6.92
CA ARG A 46 -8.48 4.52 -6.02
C ARG A 46 -8.19 4.15 -4.57
N HIS A 47 -7.02 4.49 -4.07
CA HIS A 47 -6.71 4.33 -2.65
C HIS A 47 -7.41 5.37 -1.77
N SER A 48 -7.54 5.10 -0.47
CA SER A 48 -8.25 5.96 0.50
C SER A 48 -7.60 7.34 0.68
N ALA A 49 -6.26 7.44 0.63
CA ALA A 49 -5.53 8.70 0.63
C ALA A 49 -4.99 8.99 -0.77
N GLY A 50 -5.29 10.18 -1.29
CA GLY A 50 -4.94 10.64 -2.62
C GLY A 50 -4.10 11.91 -2.63
N LEU A 51 -4.10 12.62 -3.76
CA LEU A 51 -3.25 13.76 -4.07
C LEU A 51 -3.18 14.80 -2.92
N ARG A 52 -4.34 15.29 -2.47
CA ARG A 52 -4.40 16.36 -1.47
C ARG A 52 -3.76 15.94 -0.15
N THR A 53 -4.04 14.73 0.31
CA THR A 53 -3.54 14.20 1.58
C THR A 53 -2.01 14.08 1.56
N PHE A 54 -1.44 13.51 0.50
CA PHE A 54 0.02 13.39 0.34
C PHE A 54 0.70 14.75 0.30
N MET A 55 0.15 15.71 -0.45
CA MET A 55 0.71 17.06 -0.55
C MET A 55 0.70 17.77 0.81
N VAL A 56 -0.44 17.78 1.51
CA VAL A 56 -0.57 18.49 2.81
C VAL A 56 0.34 17.87 3.87
N VAL A 57 0.38 16.54 3.97
CA VAL A 57 1.24 15.84 4.92
C VAL A 57 2.72 16.14 4.67
N SER A 58 3.17 16.05 3.42
CA SER A 58 4.55 16.32 3.06
C SER A 58 4.93 17.78 3.28
N LEU A 59 4.05 18.73 2.92
CA LEU A 59 4.26 20.16 3.20
C LEU A 59 4.39 20.45 4.68
N ALA A 60 3.47 19.92 5.50
CA ALA A 60 3.53 20.11 6.96
C ALA A 60 4.86 19.58 7.53
N SER A 61 5.31 18.42 7.05
CA SER A 61 6.60 17.84 7.45
C SER A 61 7.79 18.67 7.04
N THR A 62 7.76 19.25 5.83
CA THR A 62 8.81 20.12 5.31
C THR A 62 8.88 21.43 6.11
N ILE A 63 7.72 22.03 6.40
CA ILE A 63 7.64 23.25 7.21
C ILE A 63 8.17 22.98 8.63
N ALA A 64 7.78 21.85 9.24
CA ALA A 64 8.23 21.46 10.57
C ALA A 64 9.76 21.36 10.66
N SER A 65 10.38 20.66 9.70
CA SER A 65 11.84 20.50 9.68
C SER A 65 12.60 21.79 9.33
N MET A 66 12.05 22.65 8.45
CA MET A 66 12.61 23.97 8.22
C MET A 66 12.52 24.86 9.47
N SER A 67 11.43 24.76 10.24
CA SER A 67 11.28 25.50 11.50
C SER A 67 12.32 25.05 12.53
N ASP A 68 12.59 23.74 12.65
CA ASP A 68 13.67 23.25 13.51
C ASP A 68 15.04 23.79 13.07
N MET A 69 15.33 23.78 11.77
CA MET A 69 16.58 24.35 11.24
C MET A 69 16.72 25.81 11.59
N PHE A 70 15.66 26.61 11.46
CA PHE A 70 15.65 28.01 11.85
C PHE A 70 15.91 28.20 13.36
N LEU A 71 15.28 27.36 14.20
CA LEU A 71 15.48 27.42 15.65
C LEU A 71 16.92 27.05 16.06
N ILE A 72 17.48 26.03 15.40
CA ILE A 72 18.87 25.60 15.62
C ILE A 72 19.86 26.69 15.23
N GLU A 73 19.68 27.31 14.06
CA GLU A 73 20.58 28.35 13.55
C GLU A 73 20.46 29.67 14.34
N THR A 74 19.23 30.07 14.73
CA THR A 74 18.98 31.36 15.35
C THR A 74 19.18 31.33 16.85
N PHE A 75 18.72 30.26 17.53
CA PHE A 75 18.72 30.19 19.00
C PHE A 75 19.73 29.20 19.57
N GLY A 76 20.49 28.50 18.72
CA GLY A 76 21.48 27.50 19.15
C GLY A 76 20.86 26.25 19.82
N ILE A 77 19.59 25.97 19.56
CA ILE A 77 18.91 24.80 20.08
C ILE A 77 19.57 23.53 19.48
N LYS A 78 19.87 22.54 20.33
CA LYS A 78 20.61 21.33 19.90
C LYS A 78 19.72 20.21 19.41
N PHE A 79 18.40 20.35 19.46
CA PHE A 79 17.44 19.28 19.19
C PHE A 79 16.33 19.73 18.24
N ALA A 80 15.91 18.83 17.34
CA ALA A 80 14.84 19.03 16.36
C ALA A 80 13.47 18.63 16.97
N PHE A 81 12.89 19.43 17.86
CA PHE A 81 11.66 19.09 18.58
C PHE A 81 10.42 19.01 17.69
N ILE A 82 10.30 19.94 16.73
CA ILE A 82 9.12 20.05 15.86
C ILE A 82 9.08 18.87 14.91
N SER A 83 10.22 18.48 14.33
CA SER A 83 10.33 17.30 13.47
C SER A 83 9.99 16.01 14.22
N VAL A 84 10.48 15.85 15.46
CA VAL A 84 10.15 14.68 16.30
C VAL A 84 8.65 14.61 16.58
N ALA A 85 8.05 15.73 17.01
CA ALA A 85 6.60 15.80 17.22
C ALA A 85 5.81 15.51 15.95
N THR A 86 6.30 15.98 14.80
CA THR A 86 5.68 15.73 13.49
C THR A 86 5.74 14.26 13.12
N VAL A 87 6.83 13.55 13.37
CA VAL A 87 6.93 12.09 13.14
C VAL A 87 5.89 11.33 13.96
N ILE A 88 5.69 11.69 15.23
CA ILE A 88 4.68 11.09 16.10
C ILE A 88 3.26 11.40 15.58
N ALA A 89 3.01 12.65 15.19
CA ALA A 89 1.71 13.06 14.62
C ALA A 89 1.42 12.31 13.30
N LEU A 90 2.43 12.16 12.44
CA LEU A 90 2.32 11.37 11.19
C LEU A 90 1.96 9.92 11.46
N ALA A 91 2.56 9.29 12.45
CA ALA A 91 2.22 7.92 12.84
C ALA A 91 0.75 7.82 13.25
N SER A 92 0.23 8.80 14.01
CA SER A 92 -1.19 8.85 14.41
C SER A 92 -2.13 9.05 13.23
N ILE A 93 -1.83 9.98 12.30
CA ILE A 93 -2.61 10.23 11.09
C ILE A 93 -2.62 9.00 10.20
N SER A 94 -1.46 8.37 10.01
CA SER A 94 -1.30 7.18 9.17
C SER A 94 -2.10 6.01 9.72
N ASN A 95 -2.09 5.80 11.04
CA ASN A 95 -2.86 4.74 11.68
C ASN A 95 -4.37 4.87 11.43
N ASN A 96 -4.90 6.08 11.36
CA ASN A 96 -6.32 6.32 11.05
C ASN A 96 -6.71 5.92 9.61
N SER A 97 -5.74 5.66 8.74
CA SER A 97 -5.99 5.16 7.37
C SER A 97 -6.20 3.65 7.31
N ILE A 98 -5.99 2.95 8.42
CA ILE A 98 -6.18 1.50 8.54
C ILE A 98 -7.64 1.23 8.91
N ILE A 99 -8.30 0.40 8.12
CA ILE A 99 -9.71 0.04 8.31
C ILE A 99 -9.79 -1.46 8.54
N PHE A 100 -10.42 -1.85 9.65
CA PHE A 100 -10.74 -3.24 9.95
C PHE A 100 -12.08 -3.59 9.31
N SER A 101 -12.08 -4.56 8.40
CA SER A 101 -13.31 -5.08 7.80
C SER A 101 -13.89 -6.20 8.65
N ALA A 102 -15.23 -6.36 8.62
CA ALA A 102 -15.95 -7.43 9.33
C ALA A 102 -15.50 -8.86 8.94
N LYS A 103 -14.78 -9.01 7.80
CA LYS A 103 -14.22 -10.27 7.31
C LYS A 103 -12.76 -10.49 7.74
N SER A 104 -12.33 -9.99 8.90
CA SER A 104 -10.95 -10.09 9.40
C SER A 104 -9.87 -9.53 8.46
N GLN A 105 -10.24 -8.80 7.42
CA GLN A 105 -9.31 -8.19 6.48
C GLN A 105 -8.92 -6.79 6.96
N ILE A 106 -7.63 -6.54 7.02
CA ILE A 106 -7.08 -5.21 7.32
C ILE A 106 -6.80 -4.50 5.99
N LYS A 107 -7.50 -3.38 5.75
CA LYS A 107 -7.31 -2.54 4.56
C LYS A 107 -6.60 -1.25 4.92
N GLY A 108 -5.83 -0.70 3.98
CA GLY A 108 -5.17 0.60 4.15
C GLY A 108 -3.77 0.56 4.73
N LEU A 109 -3.19 -0.62 5.04
CA LEU A 109 -1.82 -0.74 5.55
C LEU A 109 -0.78 -0.07 4.64
N THR A 110 -0.80 -0.36 3.34
CA THR A 110 0.11 0.23 2.37
C THR A 110 -0.12 1.74 2.23
N THR A 111 -1.38 2.20 2.31
CA THR A 111 -1.70 3.64 2.28
C THR A 111 -1.16 4.34 3.51
N SER A 112 -1.33 3.76 4.69
CA SER A 112 -0.78 4.25 5.95
C SER A 112 0.74 4.38 5.89
N ALA A 113 1.43 3.30 5.51
CA ALA A 113 2.89 3.27 5.39
C ALA A 113 3.42 4.27 4.35
N SER A 114 2.75 4.38 3.19
CA SER A 114 3.16 5.32 2.14
C SER A 114 2.95 6.79 2.52
N LEU A 115 1.89 7.10 3.27
CA LEU A 115 1.64 8.45 3.78
C LEU A 115 2.72 8.86 4.79
N TRP A 116 3.06 7.96 5.72
CA TRP A 116 4.14 8.16 6.67
C TRP A 116 5.50 8.36 5.97
N ALA A 117 5.83 7.50 5.00
CA ALA A 117 7.06 7.61 4.22
C ALA A 117 7.14 8.92 3.41
N CYS A 118 6.01 9.39 2.85
CA CYS A 118 5.95 10.68 2.16
C CYS A 118 6.24 11.85 3.11
N GLY A 119 5.74 11.81 4.35
CA GLY A 119 6.08 12.78 5.38
C GLY A 119 7.57 12.79 5.73
N MET A 120 8.21 11.60 5.80
CA MET A 120 9.66 11.49 6.04
C MET A 120 10.48 12.09 4.88
N ILE A 121 10.03 11.93 3.64
CA ILE A 121 10.62 12.61 2.47
C ILE A 121 10.49 14.13 2.62
N GLY A 122 9.35 14.62 3.08
CA GLY A 122 9.15 16.05 3.38
C GLY A 122 10.13 16.57 4.43
N ILE A 123 10.35 15.82 5.52
CA ILE A 123 11.36 16.19 6.55
C ILE A 123 12.76 16.26 5.92
N ALA A 124 13.15 15.27 5.12
CA ALA A 124 14.45 15.24 4.47
C ALA A 124 14.67 16.46 3.54
N ILE A 125 13.66 16.84 2.76
CA ILE A 125 13.70 18.04 1.92
C ILE A 125 13.83 19.30 2.79
N GLY A 126 13.05 19.39 3.88
CA GLY A 126 13.06 20.54 4.77
C GLY A 126 14.38 20.76 5.51
N ILE A 127 15.13 19.69 5.81
CA ILE A 127 16.49 19.77 6.36
C ILE A 127 17.52 20.16 5.27
N GLY A 128 17.21 19.92 3.99
CA GLY A 128 18.12 20.13 2.87
C GLY A 128 18.87 18.87 2.42
N PHE A 129 18.40 17.68 2.82
CA PHE A 129 18.93 16.40 2.35
C PHE A 129 18.25 15.97 1.05
N TYR A 130 18.51 16.70 -0.03
CA TYR A 130 17.87 16.52 -1.33
C TYR A 130 18.19 15.16 -1.96
N THR A 131 19.42 14.67 -1.81
CA THR A 131 19.85 13.38 -2.35
C THR A 131 19.08 12.24 -1.70
N ILE A 132 18.98 12.23 -0.37
CA ILE A 132 18.22 11.20 0.37
C ILE A 132 16.73 11.30 0.02
N ALA A 133 16.20 12.51 -0.07
CA ALA A 133 14.78 12.71 -0.42
C ALA A 133 14.46 12.19 -1.82
N LEU A 134 15.31 12.46 -2.83
CA LEU A 134 15.11 12.00 -4.21
C LEU A 134 15.25 10.50 -4.34
N ILE A 135 16.29 9.90 -3.76
CA ILE A 135 16.47 8.45 -3.77
C ILE A 135 15.30 7.77 -3.04
N GLY A 136 14.95 8.24 -1.85
CA GLY A 136 13.81 7.73 -1.09
C GLY A 136 12.49 7.84 -1.86
N PHE A 137 12.26 8.96 -2.55
CA PHE A 137 11.10 9.15 -3.42
C PHE A 137 11.07 8.13 -4.57
N VAL A 138 12.18 7.93 -5.29
CA VAL A 138 12.24 6.99 -6.41
C VAL A 138 11.99 5.56 -5.92
N VAL A 139 12.63 5.15 -4.82
CA VAL A 139 12.43 3.82 -4.24
C VAL A 139 10.99 3.63 -3.78
N LEU A 140 10.40 4.62 -3.12
CA LEU A 140 9.01 4.57 -2.68
C LEU A 140 8.05 4.49 -3.88
N LEU A 141 8.24 5.33 -4.90
CA LEU A 141 7.43 5.33 -6.11
C LEU A 141 7.53 3.98 -6.85
N CYS A 142 8.72 3.43 -7.00
CA CYS A 142 8.93 2.11 -7.59
C CYS A 142 8.22 1.03 -6.78
N SER A 143 8.33 1.05 -5.47
CA SER A 143 7.67 0.08 -4.60
C SER A 143 6.14 0.14 -4.76
N LEU A 144 5.57 1.33 -4.80
CA LEU A 144 4.12 1.51 -4.91
C LEU A 144 3.57 1.23 -6.32
N SER A 145 4.38 1.42 -7.36
CA SER A 145 3.95 1.28 -8.76
C SER A 145 4.21 -0.11 -9.32
N LEU A 146 5.40 -0.68 -9.06
CA LEU A 146 5.87 -1.91 -9.70
C LEU A 146 5.55 -3.17 -8.86
N LEU A 147 5.70 -3.10 -7.52
CA LEU A 147 5.49 -4.27 -6.67
C LEU A 147 4.07 -4.86 -6.74
N PRO A 148 2.98 -4.09 -6.89
CA PRO A 148 1.65 -4.69 -7.05
C PRO A 148 1.51 -5.60 -8.27
N GLY A 149 2.27 -5.32 -9.34
CA GLY A 149 2.34 -6.21 -10.51
C GLY A 149 3.05 -7.53 -10.20
N ALA A 150 4.20 -7.44 -9.52
CA ALA A 150 4.95 -8.60 -9.07
C ALA A 150 4.16 -9.43 -8.04
N GLU A 151 3.47 -8.77 -7.12
CA GLU A 151 2.61 -9.42 -6.12
C GLU A 151 1.48 -10.22 -6.77
N ARG A 152 0.78 -9.66 -7.76
CA ARG A 152 -0.24 -10.38 -8.52
C ARG A 152 0.33 -11.60 -9.24
N PHE A 153 1.51 -11.47 -9.84
CA PHE A 153 2.17 -12.59 -10.51
C PHE A 153 2.53 -13.70 -9.54
N LEU A 154 3.06 -13.36 -8.36
CA LEU A 154 3.38 -14.31 -7.30
C LEU A 154 2.11 -14.94 -6.70
N LYS A 155 1.06 -14.12 -6.46
CA LYS A 155 -0.21 -14.60 -5.94
C LYS A 155 -0.87 -15.60 -6.87
N ASN A 156 -0.90 -15.36 -8.18
CA ASN A 156 -1.44 -16.29 -9.18
C ASN A 156 -0.70 -17.64 -9.26
N ARG A 157 0.49 -17.74 -8.67
CA ARG A 157 1.29 -18.96 -8.56
C ARG A 157 1.39 -19.49 -7.13
N SER A 158 0.70 -18.87 -6.20
CA SER A 158 0.60 -19.36 -4.83
C SER A 158 -0.07 -20.74 -4.79
N ASN A 159 0.27 -21.54 -3.80
CA ASN A 159 -0.46 -22.80 -3.58
C ASN A 159 -1.77 -22.58 -2.82
N HIS A 160 -2.03 -21.36 -2.35
CA HIS A 160 -3.18 -21.02 -1.52
C HIS A 160 -3.94 -19.85 -2.16
N PHE A 161 -5.26 -19.99 -2.30
CA PHE A 161 -6.14 -18.95 -2.84
C PHE A 161 -7.55 -19.07 -2.26
N GLU A 162 -8.27 -17.96 -2.25
CA GLU A 162 -9.65 -17.88 -1.77
C GLU A 162 -10.58 -17.65 -2.94
N ILE A 163 -11.73 -18.33 -2.90
CA ILE A 163 -12.78 -18.19 -3.90
C ILE A 163 -14.09 -17.74 -3.27
N HIS A 164 -14.80 -16.90 -4.00
CA HIS A 164 -16.22 -16.66 -3.82
C HIS A 164 -16.98 -17.66 -4.67
N LEU A 165 -17.83 -18.47 -4.06
CA LEU A 165 -18.58 -19.52 -4.71
C LEU A 165 -20.08 -19.34 -4.52
N GLU A 166 -20.82 -19.31 -5.61
CA GLU A 166 -22.27 -19.34 -5.60
C GLU A 166 -22.76 -20.70 -6.12
N LEU A 167 -23.48 -21.44 -5.30
CA LEU A 167 -24.11 -22.70 -5.67
C LEU A 167 -25.60 -22.51 -5.96
N VAL A 168 -26.13 -23.27 -6.92
CA VAL A 168 -27.55 -23.28 -7.25
C VAL A 168 -28.38 -23.79 -6.07
N SER A 169 -27.88 -24.77 -5.31
CA SER A 169 -28.53 -25.32 -4.13
C SER A 169 -27.53 -25.57 -2.99
N LYS A 170 -28.00 -25.44 -1.75
CA LYS A 170 -27.23 -25.84 -0.56
C LYS A 170 -26.83 -27.32 -0.57
N ASN A 171 -27.63 -28.15 -1.19
CA ASN A 171 -27.41 -29.59 -1.24
C ASN A 171 -26.21 -29.94 -2.14
N ASP A 172 -25.74 -29.05 -2.98
CA ASP A 172 -24.62 -29.29 -3.90
C ASP A 172 -23.25 -29.08 -3.22
N LEU A 173 -23.21 -28.51 -2.03
CA LEU A 173 -21.95 -28.30 -1.31
C LEU A 173 -21.15 -29.57 -1.03
N PRO A 174 -21.74 -30.68 -0.58
CA PRO A 174 -20.98 -31.93 -0.40
C PRO A 174 -20.42 -32.48 -1.72
N HIS A 175 -21.18 -32.34 -2.81
CA HIS A 175 -20.74 -32.76 -4.13
C HIS A 175 -19.56 -31.90 -4.61
N PHE A 176 -19.66 -30.58 -4.46
CA PHE A 176 -18.57 -29.65 -4.72
C PHE A 176 -17.31 -30.01 -3.92
N MET A 177 -17.44 -30.29 -2.62
CA MET A 177 -16.31 -30.65 -1.76
C MET A 177 -15.60 -31.93 -2.24
N THR A 178 -16.36 -32.90 -2.73
CA THR A 178 -15.82 -34.17 -3.28
C THR A 178 -15.05 -33.88 -4.56
N THR A 179 -15.66 -33.19 -5.51
CA THR A 179 -15.04 -32.80 -6.79
C THR A 179 -13.73 -32.01 -6.58
N ILE A 180 -13.71 -31.05 -5.66
CA ILE A 180 -12.52 -30.25 -5.33
C ILE A 180 -11.38 -31.14 -4.81
N ARG A 181 -11.68 -32.13 -3.96
CA ARG A 181 -10.67 -33.06 -3.45
C ARG A 181 -10.15 -33.99 -4.55
N GLU A 182 -11.01 -34.48 -5.45
CA GLU A 182 -10.63 -35.29 -6.60
C GLU A 182 -9.73 -34.53 -7.58
N LEU A 183 -9.95 -33.23 -7.74
CA LEU A 183 -9.08 -32.34 -8.51
C LEU A 183 -7.70 -32.10 -7.83
N GLY A 184 -7.48 -32.58 -6.61
CA GLY A 184 -6.23 -32.44 -5.89
C GLY A 184 -6.08 -31.08 -5.17
N LEU A 185 -7.22 -30.50 -4.79
CA LEU A 185 -7.30 -29.30 -3.97
C LEU A 185 -7.76 -29.68 -2.55
N ARG A 186 -7.19 -29.06 -1.54
CA ARG A 186 -7.63 -29.16 -0.15
C ARG A 186 -8.45 -27.93 0.21
N ILE A 187 -9.56 -28.16 0.85
CA ILE A 187 -10.38 -27.11 1.44
C ILE A 187 -9.86 -26.88 2.85
N ASP A 188 -9.40 -25.67 3.11
CA ASP A 188 -8.88 -25.27 4.44
C ASP A 188 -9.99 -24.66 5.30
N GLU A 189 -10.84 -23.80 4.70
CA GLU A 189 -11.92 -23.13 5.41
C GLU A 189 -13.12 -22.90 4.48
N ILE A 190 -14.33 -22.97 5.04
CA ILE A 190 -15.58 -22.66 4.35
C ILE A 190 -16.40 -21.73 5.23
N GLU A 191 -16.69 -20.54 4.75
CA GLU A 191 -17.57 -19.58 5.39
C GLU A 191 -18.84 -19.37 4.57
N LEU A 192 -20.00 -19.49 5.19
CA LEU A 192 -21.27 -19.13 4.59
C LEU A 192 -21.46 -17.62 4.62
N ASN A 193 -21.72 -17.01 3.48
CA ASN A 193 -22.05 -15.59 3.45
C ASN A 193 -23.53 -15.35 3.81
N SER A 194 -23.75 -14.99 5.07
CA SER A 194 -25.10 -14.79 5.64
C SER A 194 -25.90 -13.67 4.97
N ALA A 195 -25.26 -12.74 4.25
CA ALA A 195 -25.92 -11.65 3.55
C ALA A 195 -26.86 -12.16 2.41
N TYR A 196 -26.66 -13.36 1.92
CA TYR A 196 -27.41 -13.96 0.80
C TYR A 196 -28.39 -15.07 1.21
N VAL A 197 -28.57 -15.30 2.50
CA VAL A 197 -29.42 -16.42 3.02
C VAL A 197 -30.87 -16.35 2.51
N ASN A 198 -31.38 -15.19 2.14
CA ASN A 198 -32.75 -15.00 1.63
C ASN A 198 -32.84 -14.78 0.11
N SER A 199 -31.73 -14.89 -0.62
CA SER A 199 -31.70 -14.65 -2.08
C SER A 199 -32.00 -15.89 -2.93
N GLY A 200 -32.19 -17.06 -2.32
CA GLY A 200 -32.31 -18.33 -3.03
C GLY A 200 -31.00 -18.94 -3.48
N LEU A 201 -29.89 -18.22 -3.39
CA LEU A 201 -28.55 -18.69 -3.70
C LEU A 201 -27.79 -19.07 -2.42
N SER A 202 -26.90 -20.03 -2.53
CA SER A 202 -26.00 -20.42 -1.45
C SER A 202 -24.60 -19.94 -1.75
N VAL A 203 -24.20 -18.88 -1.07
CA VAL A 203 -22.94 -18.15 -1.30
C VAL A 203 -21.93 -18.50 -0.23
N TYR A 204 -20.74 -18.92 -0.64
CA TYR A 204 -19.66 -19.34 0.24
C TYR A 204 -18.38 -18.61 -0.10
N SER A 205 -17.57 -18.30 0.92
CA SER A 205 -16.16 -17.98 0.79
C SER A 205 -15.37 -19.22 1.17
N ILE A 206 -14.51 -19.71 0.28
CA ILE A 206 -13.78 -20.96 0.48
C ILE A 206 -12.29 -20.71 0.28
N SER A 207 -11.49 -21.10 1.26
CA SER A 207 -10.03 -21.11 1.17
C SER A 207 -9.55 -22.46 0.68
N LEU A 208 -8.76 -22.45 -0.40
CA LEU A 208 -8.27 -23.64 -1.08
C LEU A 208 -6.75 -23.70 -1.09
N THR A 209 -6.20 -24.90 -0.88
CA THR A 209 -4.76 -25.18 -1.05
C THR A 209 -4.55 -26.24 -2.11
N ILE A 210 -3.70 -25.96 -3.09
CA ILE A 210 -3.32 -26.90 -4.16
C ILE A 210 -2.37 -27.94 -3.57
N ILE A 211 -2.79 -29.22 -3.58
CA ILE A 211 -1.97 -30.36 -3.14
C ILE A 211 -1.34 -31.06 -4.32
N SER A 212 -2.08 -31.22 -5.42
CA SER A 212 -1.63 -31.95 -6.61
C SER A 212 -0.33 -31.34 -7.19
N PRO A 213 0.75 -32.13 -7.36
CA PRO A 213 1.98 -31.65 -7.99
C PRO A 213 1.79 -31.18 -9.43
N GLU A 214 0.84 -31.77 -10.15
CA GLU A 214 0.54 -31.40 -11.53
C GLU A 214 -0.12 -30.03 -11.62
N LEU A 215 -1.11 -29.74 -10.76
CA LEU A 215 -1.74 -28.44 -10.70
C LEU A 215 -0.74 -27.35 -10.29
N LYS A 216 0.13 -27.63 -9.32
CA LYS A 216 1.19 -26.68 -8.90
C LYS A 216 2.12 -26.29 -10.03
N LYS A 217 2.43 -27.23 -10.93
CA LYS A 217 3.44 -27.01 -11.97
C LYS A 217 2.87 -26.36 -13.23
N TYR A 218 1.65 -26.72 -13.61
CA TYR A 218 1.13 -26.42 -14.95
C TYR A 218 -0.10 -25.52 -14.98
N LYS A 219 -0.76 -25.23 -13.85
CA LYS A 219 -2.01 -24.48 -13.81
C LYS A 219 -1.90 -23.19 -13.00
N THR A 220 -2.52 -22.16 -13.53
CA THR A 220 -2.77 -20.90 -12.81
C THR A 220 -4.10 -20.95 -12.09
N HIS A 221 -4.31 -20.10 -11.07
CA HIS A 221 -5.62 -20.01 -10.38
C HIS A 221 -6.76 -19.78 -11.37
N THR A 222 -6.55 -18.93 -12.37
CA THR A 222 -7.56 -18.62 -13.39
C THR A 222 -8.00 -19.87 -14.16
N GLU A 223 -7.07 -20.76 -14.50
CA GLU A 223 -7.40 -22.02 -15.20
C GLU A 223 -8.16 -23.00 -14.31
N ILE A 224 -7.77 -23.09 -13.03
CA ILE A 224 -8.46 -23.92 -12.04
C ILE A 224 -9.89 -23.41 -11.84
N ILE A 225 -10.06 -22.10 -11.64
CA ILE A 225 -11.36 -21.47 -11.46
C ILE A 225 -12.25 -21.64 -12.69
N SER A 226 -11.71 -21.50 -13.90
CA SER A 226 -12.45 -21.73 -15.14
C SER A 226 -12.93 -23.18 -15.27
N ALA A 227 -12.12 -24.14 -14.82
CA ALA A 227 -12.53 -25.55 -14.80
C ALA A 227 -13.66 -25.80 -13.78
N ILE A 228 -13.59 -25.18 -12.60
CA ILE A 228 -14.65 -25.30 -11.58
C ILE A 228 -15.93 -24.58 -12.04
N GLN A 229 -15.83 -23.46 -12.74
CA GLN A 229 -16.99 -22.74 -13.30
C GLN A 229 -17.79 -23.57 -14.29
N SER A 230 -17.17 -24.55 -14.94
CA SER A 230 -17.86 -25.43 -15.91
C SER A 230 -18.77 -26.48 -15.27
N LEU A 231 -18.79 -26.60 -13.95
CA LEU A 231 -19.64 -27.54 -13.23
C LEU A 231 -21.10 -27.06 -13.22
N GLU A 232 -22.06 -27.92 -13.54
CA GLU A 232 -23.49 -27.56 -13.72
C GLU A 232 -24.14 -26.95 -12.46
N TYR A 233 -23.67 -27.31 -11.27
CA TYR A 233 -24.20 -26.84 -9.99
C TYR A 233 -23.51 -25.57 -9.49
N VAL A 234 -22.51 -25.04 -10.20
CA VAL A 234 -21.83 -23.78 -9.91
C VAL A 234 -22.49 -22.65 -10.69
N ASN A 235 -23.15 -21.74 -10.00
CA ASN A 235 -23.76 -20.56 -10.62
C ASN A 235 -22.69 -19.51 -10.95
N HIS A 236 -21.83 -19.20 -9.99
CA HIS A 236 -20.74 -18.25 -10.17
C HIS A 236 -19.55 -18.60 -9.27
N ILE A 237 -18.34 -18.34 -9.77
CA ILE A 237 -17.10 -18.49 -9.00
C ILE A 237 -16.10 -17.40 -9.41
N GLU A 238 -15.49 -16.76 -8.44
CA GLU A 238 -14.40 -15.79 -8.66
C GLU A 238 -13.34 -15.89 -7.57
N GLU A 239 -12.10 -15.52 -7.91
CA GLU A 239 -11.02 -15.41 -6.92
C GLU A 239 -11.23 -14.15 -6.07
N MET A 240 -11.19 -14.30 -4.75
CA MET A 240 -11.22 -13.19 -3.83
C MET A 240 -9.84 -12.50 -3.79
N LYS A 241 -9.82 -11.21 -4.11
CA LYS A 241 -8.59 -10.40 -4.21
C LYS A 241 -8.28 -9.66 -2.92
#